data_bb12f9ea4099b0267aa88d57605adfa4
#
_entry.id   bb12f9ea4099b0267aa88d57605adfa4
#
_cell.length_a   1.000
_cell.length_b   1.000
_cell.length_c   1.000
_cell.angle_alpha   90.00
_cell.angle_beta   90.00
_cell.angle_gamma   90.00
#
_symmetry.space_group_name_H-M   'P 1'
#
loop_
_entity.id
_entity.type
_entity.pdbx_description
1 polymer ?
#
loop_
_entity_poly.entity_id
_entity_poly.type
_entity_poly.pdbx_seq_one_letter_code
_entity_poly.pdbx_strand_id
1 'polypeptide(L)'
;SNPCSVSQAASIEALAGPLDEVYAMVSEFEKRRDIIVEHLRQIPGVSCNTPKGSFYSFPDFSEIYGKKDTTGKVLEGSLDFIDYLLTTEKVAIVPGIAFGADSYARLSFATSLEKIEAGVQRIKNAVNNLT
;
A
#
# COMPACT_ATOMS: atom_id res chain seq x y z
N SER A 1 18.43 3.09 32.91
CA SER A 1 19.22 3.92 31.99
C SER A 1 18.34 5.02 31.41
N ASN A 2 18.93 6.15 31.08
CA ASN A 2 18.21 7.33 30.55
C ASN A 2 18.33 7.38 29.02
N PRO A 3 17.41 8.10 28.31
CA PRO A 3 17.56 8.37 26.89
C PRO A 3 18.89 9.07 26.59
N CYS A 4 19.44 8.80 25.40
CA CYS A 4 20.67 9.44 24.94
C CYS A 4 20.50 10.97 24.88
N SER A 5 21.51 11.74 25.32
CA SER A 5 21.46 13.21 25.34
C SER A 5 21.28 13.83 23.96
N VAL A 6 21.83 13.23 22.91
CA VAL A 6 21.62 13.66 21.51
C VAL A 6 20.16 13.51 21.12
N SER A 7 19.51 12.39 21.47
CA SER A 7 18.08 12.17 21.22
C SER A 7 17.20 13.14 22.00
N GLN A 8 17.59 13.51 23.23
CA GLN A 8 16.86 14.51 24.01
C GLN A 8 16.94 15.90 23.36
N ALA A 9 18.12 16.33 22.92
CA ALA A 9 18.30 17.59 22.21
C ALA A 9 17.49 17.62 20.89
N ALA A 10 17.55 16.55 20.10
CA ALA A 10 16.77 16.42 18.88
C ALA A 10 15.25 16.46 19.16
N SER A 11 14.79 15.85 20.25
CA SER A 11 13.36 15.86 20.63
C SER A 11 12.89 17.27 21.03
N ILE A 12 13.74 18.07 21.71
CA ILE A 12 13.41 19.46 22.03
C ILE A 12 13.18 20.26 20.74
N GLU A 13 14.08 20.16 19.77
CA GLU A 13 13.94 20.84 18.49
C GLU A 13 12.71 20.34 17.71
N ALA A 14 12.46 19.05 17.68
CA ALA A 14 11.30 18.46 17.00
C ALA A 14 9.96 18.91 17.58
N LEU A 15 9.89 19.19 18.90
CA LEU A 15 8.66 19.60 19.59
C LEU A 15 8.46 21.12 19.67
N ALA A 16 9.53 21.89 19.68
CA ALA A 16 9.50 23.34 19.89
C ALA A 16 9.95 24.15 18.66
N GLY A 17 10.60 23.51 17.71
CA GLY A 17 11.07 24.14 16.47
C GLY A 17 9.95 24.37 15.43
N PRO A 18 10.29 25.00 14.29
CA PRO A 18 9.34 25.23 13.22
C PRO A 18 8.86 23.93 12.57
N LEU A 19 7.60 23.90 12.14
CA LEU A 19 6.98 22.71 11.54
C LEU A 19 6.81 22.80 10.00
N ASP A 20 7.41 23.79 9.36
CA ASP A 20 7.23 24.04 7.93
C ASP A 20 7.64 22.83 7.06
N GLU A 21 8.76 22.19 7.39
CA GLU A 21 9.21 20.95 6.73
C GLU A 21 8.23 19.80 6.94
N VAL A 22 7.64 19.70 8.13
CA VAL A 22 6.64 18.67 8.43
C VAL A 22 5.38 18.89 7.59
N TYR A 23 4.89 20.13 7.50
CA TYR A 23 3.72 20.44 6.68
C TYR A 23 3.97 20.22 5.19
N ALA A 24 5.15 20.56 4.69
CA ALA A 24 5.54 20.26 3.32
C ALA A 24 5.52 18.75 3.04
N MET A 25 6.08 17.96 3.96
CA MET A 25 6.09 16.50 3.88
C MET A 25 4.67 15.91 3.95
N VAL A 26 3.81 16.40 4.85
CA VAL A 26 2.40 15.97 4.94
C VAL A 26 1.67 16.23 3.63
N SER A 27 1.83 17.42 3.03
CA SER A 27 1.22 17.75 1.75
C SER A 27 1.66 16.80 0.62
N GLU A 28 2.93 16.42 0.59
CA GLU A 28 3.45 15.46 -0.38
C GLU A 28 2.87 14.04 -0.15
N PHE A 29 2.74 13.60 1.10
CA PHE A 29 2.10 12.32 1.41
C PHE A 29 0.61 12.31 1.09
N GLU A 30 -0.10 13.42 1.25
CA GLU A 30 -1.50 13.54 0.84
C GLU A 30 -1.67 13.34 -0.67
N LYS A 31 -0.82 13.95 -1.49
CA LYS A 31 -0.81 13.74 -2.94
C LYS A 31 -0.60 12.27 -3.31
N ARG A 32 0.39 11.62 -2.70
CA ARG A 32 0.68 10.19 -2.95
C ARG A 32 -0.48 9.31 -2.52
N ARG A 33 -1.10 9.59 -1.38
CA ARG A 33 -2.30 8.92 -0.89
C ARG A 33 -3.43 9.00 -1.90
N ASP A 34 -3.73 10.19 -2.38
CA ASP A 34 -4.86 10.42 -3.27
C ASP A 34 -4.64 9.73 -4.62
N ILE A 35 -3.43 9.78 -5.16
CA ILE A 35 -3.06 9.11 -6.41
C ILE A 35 -3.16 7.59 -6.27
N ILE A 36 -2.58 6.99 -5.23
CA ILE A 36 -2.65 5.53 -5.07
C ILE A 36 -4.09 5.04 -4.90
N VAL A 37 -4.90 5.75 -4.12
CA VAL A 37 -6.30 5.38 -3.88
C VAL A 37 -7.13 5.52 -5.16
N GLU A 38 -6.95 6.60 -5.92
CA GLU A 38 -7.63 6.80 -7.19
C GLU A 38 -7.30 5.67 -8.19
N HIS A 39 -6.03 5.35 -8.35
CA HIS A 39 -5.59 4.30 -9.27
C HIS A 39 -6.05 2.90 -8.83
N LEU A 40 -6.03 2.59 -7.53
CA LEU A 40 -6.54 1.31 -7.02
C LEU A 40 -8.03 1.14 -7.30
N ARG A 41 -8.84 2.20 -7.14
CA ARG A 41 -10.28 2.18 -7.44
C ARG A 41 -10.61 1.99 -8.93
N GLN A 42 -9.66 2.21 -9.82
CA GLN A 42 -9.81 1.95 -11.26
C GLN A 42 -9.55 0.49 -11.65
N ILE A 43 -9.15 -0.36 -10.69
CA ILE A 43 -8.95 -1.79 -10.93
C ILE A 43 -10.30 -2.50 -10.71
N PRO A 44 -10.81 -3.26 -11.70
CA PRO A 44 -12.06 -3.99 -11.55
C PRO A 44 -12.03 -4.97 -10.36
N GLY A 45 -13.05 -4.93 -9.51
CA GLY A 45 -13.15 -5.78 -8.33
C GLY A 45 -12.25 -5.35 -7.15
N VAL A 46 -11.70 -4.13 -7.18
CA VAL A 46 -10.91 -3.57 -6.08
C VAL A 46 -11.62 -2.36 -5.49
N SER A 47 -11.83 -2.36 -4.19
CA SER A 47 -12.29 -1.19 -3.45
C SER A 47 -11.22 -0.68 -2.48
N CYS A 48 -11.16 0.62 -2.26
CA CYS A 48 -10.18 1.21 -1.36
C CYS A 48 -10.76 2.44 -0.65
N ASN A 49 -10.76 2.41 0.69
CA ASN A 49 -11.07 3.57 1.50
C ASN A 49 -9.88 4.54 1.50
N THR A 50 -10.16 5.85 1.49
CA THR A 50 -9.11 6.86 1.63
C THR A 50 -8.64 6.89 3.09
N PRO A 51 -7.37 6.54 3.37
CA PRO A 51 -6.85 6.56 4.74
C PRO A 51 -6.73 8.01 5.25
N LYS A 52 -7.07 8.22 6.51
CA LYS A 52 -7.00 9.54 7.15
C LYS A 52 -5.64 9.82 7.82
N GLY A 53 -4.74 8.87 7.80
CA GLY A 53 -3.40 8.98 8.39
C GLY A 53 -2.52 7.82 7.96
N SER A 54 -1.28 7.77 8.48
CA SER A 54 -0.28 6.80 8.08
C SER A 54 0.17 7.00 6.62
N PHE A 55 0.95 6.06 6.12
CA PHE A 55 1.42 6.01 4.73
C PHE A 55 1.09 4.66 4.07
N TYR A 56 -0.02 4.05 4.50
CA TYR A 56 -0.53 2.79 3.95
C TYR A 56 -1.92 2.96 3.37
N SER A 57 -2.18 2.35 2.22
CA SER A 57 -3.50 2.02 1.72
C SER A 57 -3.82 0.55 2.03
N PHE A 58 -5.11 0.24 2.22
CA PHE A 58 -5.57 -1.09 2.57
C PHE A 58 -6.79 -1.46 1.72
N PRO A 59 -6.59 -1.70 0.40
CA PRO A 59 -7.65 -2.09 -0.52
C PRO A 59 -8.18 -3.49 -0.24
N ASP A 60 -9.47 -3.65 -0.54
CA ASP A 60 -10.20 -4.92 -0.53
C ASP A 60 -10.08 -5.57 -1.92
N PHE A 61 -9.70 -6.84 -1.94
CA PHE A 61 -9.55 -7.69 -3.13
C PHE A 61 -10.52 -8.88 -3.10
N SER A 62 -11.54 -8.87 -2.25
CA SER A 62 -12.45 -10.02 -2.08
C SER A 62 -13.11 -10.49 -3.39
N GLU A 63 -13.43 -9.58 -4.32
CA GLU A 63 -14.03 -9.94 -5.62
C GLU A 63 -13.06 -10.61 -6.60
N ILE A 64 -11.77 -10.65 -6.27
CA ILE A 64 -10.72 -11.28 -7.07
C ILE A 64 -10.56 -12.76 -6.68
N TYR A 65 -10.86 -13.09 -5.43
CA TYR A 65 -10.71 -14.45 -4.94
C TYR A 65 -11.75 -15.39 -5.58
N GLY A 66 -11.37 -16.62 -5.77
CA GLY A 66 -12.11 -17.60 -6.56
C GLY A 66 -11.78 -17.59 -8.05
N LYS A 67 -11.10 -16.55 -8.56
CA LYS A 67 -10.57 -16.51 -9.92
C LYS A 67 -9.31 -17.36 -10.04
N LYS A 68 -8.98 -17.73 -11.28
CA LYS A 68 -7.80 -18.52 -11.60
C LYS A 68 -6.69 -17.63 -12.18
N ASP A 69 -5.48 -17.90 -11.78
CA ASP A 69 -4.29 -17.32 -12.37
C ASP A 69 -3.97 -17.92 -13.75
N THR A 70 -2.91 -17.42 -14.39
CA THR A 70 -2.45 -17.88 -15.72
C THR A 70 -1.97 -19.34 -15.74
N THR A 71 -1.75 -19.97 -14.58
CA THR A 71 -1.39 -21.38 -14.44
C THR A 71 -2.61 -22.27 -14.18
N GLY A 72 -3.78 -21.69 -13.93
CA GLY A 72 -5.01 -22.37 -13.56
C GLY A 72 -5.20 -22.57 -12.06
N LYS A 73 -4.30 -22.03 -11.22
CA LYS A 73 -4.43 -22.06 -9.75
C LYS A 73 -5.51 -21.07 -9.32
N VAL A 74 -6.43 -21.52 -8.47
CA VAL A 74 -7.45 -20.67 -7.85
C VAL A 74 -6.79 -19.83 -6.74
N LEU A 75 -7.10 -18.55 -6.70
CA LEU A 75 -6.67 -17.64 -5.65
C LEU A 75 -7.68 -17.70 -4.50
N GLU A 76 -7.31 -18.36 -3.39
CA GLU A 76 -8.23 -18.58 -2.26
C GLU A 76 -8.22 -17.43 -1.24
N GLY A 77 -7.17 -16.62 -1.20
CA GLY A 77 -7.03 -15.53 -0.25
C GLY A 77 -5.82 -14.64 -0.53
N SER A 78 -5.51 -13.77 0.44
CA SER A 78 -4.47 -12.75 0.27
C SER A 78 -3.07 -13.33 0.04
N LEU A 79 -2.75 -14.49 0.63
CA LEU A 79 -1.45 -15.13 0.41
C LEU A 79 -1.26 -15.58 -1.03
N ASP A 80 -2.26 -16.25 -1.63
CA ASP A 80 -2.19 -16.71 -3.01
C ASP A 80 -2.07 -15.53 -3.99
N PHE A 81 -2.86 -14.47 -3.74
CA PHE A 81 -2.84 -13.29 -4.57
C PHE A 81 -1.48 -12.58 -4.52
N ILE A 82 -0.88 -12.46 -3.33
CA ILE A 82 0.42 -11.80 -3.19
C ILE A 82 1.56 -12.62 -3.75
N ASP A 83 1.52 -13.94 -3.62
CA ASP A 83 2.48 -14.83 -4.26
C ASP A 83 2.39 -14.70 -5.79
N TYR A 84 1.17 -14.68 -6.33
CA TYR A 84 0.92 -14.44 -7.75
C TYR A 84 1.49 -13.08 -8.20
N LEU A 85 1.20 -11.99 -7.49
CA LEU A 85 1.74 -10.65 -7.80
C LEU A 85 3.28 -10.62 -7.77
N LEU A 86 3.87 -11.24 -6.76
CA LEU A 86 5.33 -11.27 -6.60
C LEU A 86 6.01 -12.06 -7.72
N THR A 87 5.42 -13.19 -8.09
CA THR A 87 6.02 -14.08 -9.10
C THR A 87 5.83 -13.57 -10.53
N THR A 88 4.67 -12.99 -10.86
CA THR A 88 4.36 -12.55 -12.23
C THR A 88 4.75 -11.10 -12.48
N GLU A 89 4.41 -10.20 -11.59
CA GLU A 89 4.54 -8.75 -11.78
C GLU A 89 5.69 -8.12 -10.98
N LYS A 90 6.36 -8.90 -10.11
CA LYS A 90 7.43 -8.41 -9.22
C LYS A 90 6.96 -7.28 -8.31
N VAL A 91 5.72 -7.36 -7.83
CA VAL A 91 5.13 -6.43 -6.87
C VAL A 91 5.05 -7.12 -5.51
N ALA A 92 5.72 -6.53 -4.52
CA ALA A 92 5.72 -7.00 -3.13
C ALA A 92 4.79 -6.10 -2.30
N ILE A 93 3.71 -6.68 -1.78
CA ILE A 93 2.77 -6.03 -0.84
C ILE A 93 2.52 -6.98 0.33
N VAL A 94 1.88 -6.52 1.39
CA VAL A 94 1.69 -7.36 2.59
C VAL A 94 0.28 -7.96 2.59
N PRO A 95 0.15 -9.30 2.76
CA PRO A 95 -1.16 -9.95 2.78
C PRO A 95 -2.00 -9.51 3.98
N GLY A 96 -3.30 -9.33 3.74
CA GLY A 96 -4.23 -8.87 4.75
C GLY A 96 -4.43 -9.87 5.90
N ILE A 97 -4.22 -11.15 5.65
CA ILE A 97 -4.28 -12.19 6.70
C ILE A 97 -3.29 -11.90 7.84
N ALA A 98 -2.16 -11.25 7.57
CA ALA A 98 -1.21 -10.83 8.59
C ALA A 98 -1.81 -9.80 9.58
N PHE A 99 -2.94 -9.20 9.23
CA PHE A 99 -3.69 -8.22 10.03
C PHE A 99 -5.09 -8.74 10.42
N GLY A 100 -5.36 -10.04 10.22
CA GLY A 100 -6.67 -10.63 10.48
C GLY A 100 -7.77 -10.26 9.47
N ALA A 101 -7.40 -9.78 8.27
CA ALA A 101 -8.31 -9.32 7.23
C ALA A 101 -7.91 -9.88 5.86
N ASP A 102 -8.19 -11.17 5.64
CA ASP A 102 -7.69 -11.92 4.48
C ASP A 102 -8.20 -11.40 3.12
N SER A 103 -9.32 -10.68 3.09
CA SER A 103 -9.80 -10.01 1.88
C SER A 103 -8.93 -8.83 1.43
N TYR A 104 -8.04 -8.33 2.27
CA TYR A 104 -7.29 -7.09 2.04
C TYR A 104 -5.81 -7.35 1.73
N ALA A 105 -5.15 -6.29 1.24
CA ALA A 105 -3.69 -6.23 1.19
C ALA A 105 -3.20 -4.84 1.56
N ARG A 106 -2.03 -4.74 2.20
CA ARG A 106 -1.44 -3.47 2.61
C ARG A 106 -0.38 -3.01 1.62
N LEU A 107 -0.57 -1.82 1.07
CA LEU A 107 0.38 -1.14 0.22
C LEU A 107 0.95 0.10 0.93
N SER A 108 2.25 0.35 0.77
CA SER A 108 2.87 1.57 1.24
C SER A 108 2.97 2.61 0.12
N PHE A 109 2.60 3.86 0.40
CA PHE A 109 2.85 4.98 -0.50
C PHE A 109 4.03 5.87 -0.04
N ALA A 110 4.85 5.39 0.90
CA ALA A 110 6.10 6.02 1.30
C ALA A 110 7.22 5.74 0.27
N THR A 111 6.97 6.06 -1.00
CA THR A 111 7.91 5.91 -2.12
C THR A 111 7.62 6.98 -3.17
N SER A 112 8.40 7.04 -4.27
CA SER A 112 8.16 8.03 -5.33
C SER A 112 6.83 7.79 -6.07
N LEU A 113 6.23 8.85 -6.62
CA LEU A 113 5.00 8.76 -7.41
C LEU A 113 5.15 7.80 -8.58
N GLU A 114 6.27 7.86 -9.30
CA GLU A 114 6.58 6.95 -10.40
C GLU A 114 6.49 5.47 -9.98
N LYS A 115 7.02 5.13 -8.80
CA LYS A 115 6.95 3.76 -8.27
C LYS A 115 5.55 3.36 -7.85
N ILE A 116 4.76 4.31 -7.32
CA ILE A 116 3.35 4.09 -6.98
C ILE A 116 2.57 3.76 -8.25
N GLU A 117 2.66 4.61 -9.27
CA GLU A 117 1.97 4.43 -10.55
C GLU A 117 2.36 3.13 -11.24
N ALA A 118 3.66 2.86 -11.33
CA ALA A 118 4.16 1.61 -11.90
C ALA A 118 3.70 0.37 -11.13
N GLY A 119 3.69 0.44 -9.79
CA GLY A 119 3.23 -0.66 -8.93
C GLY A 119 1.74 -0.95 -9.11
N VAL A 120 0.89 0.09 -9.07
CA VAL A 120 -0.55 -0.09 -9.26
C VAL A 120 -0.89 -0.55 -10.68
N GLN A 121 -0.17 -0.05 -11.70
CA GLN A 121 -0.37 -0.54 -13.07
C GLN A 121 -0.05 -2.04 -13.21
N ARG A 122 1.00 -2.53 -12.55
CA ARG A 122 1.32 -3.97 -12.50
C ARG A 122 0.25 -4.78 -11.78
N ILE A 123 -0.29 -4.28 -10.66
CA ILE A 123 -1.42 -4.92 -9.98
C ILE A 123 -2.63 -5.01 -10.92
N LYS A 124 -2.94 -3.94 -11.64
CA LYS A 124 -4.02 -3.90 -12.63
C LYS A 124 -3.81 -4.93 -13.75
N ASN A 125 -2.59 -5.06 -14.26
CA ASN A 125 -2.26 -6.06 -15.27
C ASN A 125 -2.47 -7.48 -14.74
N ALA A 126 -1.99 -7.77 -13.53
CA ALA A 126 -2.19 -9.06 -12.87
C ALA A 126 -3.68 -9.40 -12.75
N VAL A 127 -4.49 -8.46 -12.25
CA VAL A 127 -5.94 -8.65 -12.07
C VAL A 127 -6.65 -8.89 -13.41
N ASN A 128 -6.28 -8.17 -14.46
CA ASN A 128 -6.86 -8.34 -15.79
C ASN A 128 -6.52 -9.69 -16.46
N ASN A 129 -5.47 -10.36 -16.01
CA ASN A 129 -5.06 -11.67 -16.51
C ASN A 129 -5.72 -12.85 -15.77
N LEU A 130 -6.53 -12.57 -14.73
CA LEU A 130 -7.30 -13.58 -14.02
C LEU A 130 -8.58 -13.96 -14.78
N THR A 131 -8.96 -15.24 -14.69
CA THR A 131 -10.15 -15.82 -15.34
C THR A 131 -11.11 -16.45 -14.36
#